data_b1728e016409b45f66dbda1584262d59
#
_entry.id   b1728e016409b45f66dbda1584262d59
#
_cell.length_a   1.000
_cell.length_b   1.000
_cell.length_c   1.000
_cell.angle_alpha   90.00
_cell.angle_beta   90.00
_cell.angle_gamma   90.00
#
_symmetry.space_group_name_H-M   'P 1'
#
loop_
_entity.id
_entity.type
_entity.pdbx_description
1 polymer ?
#
loop_
_entity_poly.entity_id
_entity_poly.type
_entity_poly.pdbx_seq_one_letter_code
_entity_poly.pdbx_strand_id
1 'polypeptide(L)'
;MSARLAAAGTLALAFMGATASAQQQAPPRPSPFVIVTDAPISANPADVASIDAILGAVYDVISGPAGQRRDWNRMRSLFTANARLMPKGAAGLRSGSVEDYITASGPQLEQNGFIEREMARRVEQYGDIAHVFSTYEARNRADGPVFMRGINSVQLVRHQGRWWVVSIMWQAETPQTPLPAHYLSSPALGERG
;
A
#
# COMPACT_ATOMS: atom_id res chain seq x y z
N MET A 1 74.11 -29.76 68.08
CA MET A 1 74.11 -29.43 66.68
C MET A 1 72.75 -29.64 66.10
N SER A 2 72.04 -28.59 65.83
CA SER A 2 70.61 -28.52 65.62
C SER A 2 70.20 -28.77 64.15
N ALA A 3 69.31 -29.75 63.93
CA ALA A 3 68.66 -29.92 62.62
C ALA A 3 67.29 -29.17 62.62
N ARG A 4 67.16 -28.26 61.66
CA ARG A 4 65.89 -27.57 61.44
C ARG A 4 65.02 -28.37 60.45
N LEU A 5 63.82 -28.79 60.80
CA LEU A 5 62.79 -29.31 59.88
C LEU A 5 62.14 -28.14 59.16
N ALA A 6 62.09 -28.24 57.84
CA ALA A 6 61.30 -27.36 57.02
C ALA A 6 59.92 -28.03 56.73
N ALA A 7 58.88 -27.34 57.11
CA ALA A 7 57.50 -27.76 56.81
C ALA A 7 57.07 -27.18 55.44
N ALA A 8 56.73 -28.08 54.52
CA ALA A 8 56.13 -27.69 53.21
C ALA A 8 54.62 -27.59 53.37
N GLY A 9 54.12 -26.36 53.26
CA GLY A 9 52.65 -26.11 53.23
C GLY A 9 52.10 -26.26 51.82
N THR A 10 51.24 -27.19 51.62
CA THR A 10 50.53 -27.40 50.36
C THR A 10 49.31 -26.47 50.29
N LEU A 11 49.35 -25.51 49.36
CA LEU A 11 48.23 -24.59 49.09
C LEU A 11 47.25 -25.27 48.12
N ALA A 12 46.06 -25.66 48.62
CA ALA A 12 45.00 -26.19 47.76
C ALA A 12 44.20 -25.00 47.13
N LEU A 13 44.33 -24.79 45.83
CA LEU A 13 43.44 -23.90 45.04
C LEU A 13 42.11 -24.58 44.84
N ALA A 14 41.05 -24.07 45.50
CA ALA A 14 39.69 -24.42 45.19
C ALA A 14 39.21 -23.68 43.93
N PHE A 15 39.04 -24.39 42.82
CA PHE A 15 38.35 -23.88 41.62
C PHE A 15 36.82 -23.84 41.91
N MET A 16 36.28 -22.65 42.17
CA MET A 16 34.85 -22.40 42.12
C MET A 16 34.41 -22.34 40.68
N GLY A 17 33.85 -23.42 40.15
CA GLY A 17 33.17 -23.45 38.84
C GLY A 17 31.89 -22.61 38.91
N ALA A 18 31.92 -21.43 38.27
CA ALA A 18 30.73 -20.66 38.03
C ALA A 18 29.90 -21.39 36.95
N THR A 19 28.83 -22.05 37.36
CA THR A 19 27.80 -22.52 36.39
C THR A 19 27.09 -21.34 35.84
N ALA A 20 27.41 -20.94 34.59
CA ALA A 20 26.65 -19.97 33.83
C ALA A 20 25.26 -20.58 33.56
N SER A 21 24.24 -20.12 34.31
CA SER A 21 22.86 -20.41 33.98
C SER A 21 22.53 -19.82 32.61
N ALA A 22 22.37 -20.68 31.60
CA ALA A 22 21.86 -20.27 30.31
C ALA A 22 20.45 -19.67 30.56
N GLN A 23 20.36 -18.35 30.46
CA GLN A 23 19.08 -17.65 30.52
C GLN A 23 18.27 -18.08 29.31
N GLN A 24 17.28 -18.93 29.53
CA GLN A 24 16.37 -19.41 28.53
C GLN A 24 15.55 -18.19 28.04
N GLN A 25 15.92 -17.70 26.85
CA GLN A 25 15.26 -16.56 26.22
C GLN A 25 13.80 -16.93 26.00
N ALA A 26 12.88 -16.19 26.59
CA ALA A 26 11.45 -16.40 26.39
C ALA A 26 11.13 -16.34 24.88
N PRO A 27 10.23 -17.20 24.38
CA PRO A 27 9.85 -17.16 22.99
C PRO A 27 9.37 -15.75 22.60
N PRO A 28 9.72 -15.26 21.39
CA PRO A 28 9.30 -13.95 20.95
C PRO A 28 7.77 -13.86 21.00
N ARG A 29 7.25 -12.76 21.54
CA ARG A 29 5.80 -12.52 21.55
C ARG A 29 5.32 -12.45 20.10
N PRO A 30 4.19 -13.09 19.75
CA PRO A 30 3.63 -12.96 18.42
C PRO A 30 3.39 -11.48 18.11
N SER A 31 3.82 -11.04 16.92
CA SER A 31 3.61 -9.67 16.47
C SER A 31 2.11 -9.41 16.31
N PRO A 32 1.58 -8.27 16.78
CA PRO A 32 0.21 -7.87 16.49
C PRO A 32 0.03 -7.44 15.02
N PHE A 33 1.12 -7.23 14.29
CA PHE A 33 1.08 -6.90 12.87
C PHE A 33 0.99 -8.16 12.02
N VAL A 34 0.11 -8.13 11.01
CA VAL A 34 -0.10 -9.22 10.07
C VAL A 34 0.45 -8.86 8.69
N ILE A 35 0.90 -9.87 7.94
CA ILE A 35 1.28 -9.72 6.54
C ILE A 35 -0.01 -9.54 5.73
N VAL A 36 -0.09 -8.48 4.91
CA VAL A 36 -1.29 -8.14 4.13
C VAL A 36 -1.08 -8.25 2.62
N THR A 37 0.09 -8.70 2.20
CA THR A 37 0.47 -8.88 0.78
C THR A 37 0.24 -10.31 0.27
N ASP A 38 -0.40 -11.17 1.07
CA ASP A 38 -0.83 -12.50 0.65
C ASP A 38 -2.24 -12.40 0.06
N ALA A 39 -2.31 -12.16 -1.26
CA ALA A 39 -3.59 -12.11 -1.95
C ALA A 39 -4.01 -13.52 -2.42
N PRO A 40 -5.27 -13.91 -2.24
CA PRO A 40 -5.78 -15.20 -2.73
C PRO A 40 -5.87 -15.25 -4.26
N ILE A 41 -5.78 -14.10 -4.94
CA ILE A 41 -5.89 -13.96 -6.40
C ILE A 41 -4.57 -13.43 -6.94
N SER A 42 -3.95 -14.20 -7.84
CA SER A 42 -2.74 -13.78 -8.53
C SER A 42 -3.03 -12.61 -9.49
N ALA A 43 -2.22 -11.57 -9.44
CA ALA A 43 -2.29 -10.48 -10.41
C ALA A 43 -1.63 -10.85 -11.73
N ASN A 44 -2.08 -10.24 -12.81
CA ASN A 44 -1.30 -10.21 -14.04
C ASN A 44 0.02 -9.47 -13.75
N PRO A 45 1.19 -10.09 -14.01
CA PRO A 45 2.48 -9.46 -13.76
C PRO A 45 2.63 -8.09 -14.42
N ALA A 46 2.04 -7.91 -15.61
CA ALA A 46 2.07 -6.63 -16.34
C ALA A 46 1.34 -5.51 -15.58
N ASP A 47 0.30 -5.83 -14.81
CA ASP A 47 -0.48 -4.83 -14.06
C ASP A 47 0.25 -4.31 -12.82
N VAL A 48 1.27 -5.01 -12.33
CA VAL A 48 1.90 -4.75 -11.01
C VAL A 48 3.41 -4.58 -11.09
N ALA A 49 3.98 -4.50 -12.29
CA ALA A 49 5.42 -4.43 -12.53
C ALA A 49 6.03 -3.08 -12.11
N SER A 50 5.27 -2.00 -12.19
CA SER A 50 5.71 -0.64 -11.89
C SER A 50 4.58 0.19 -11.27
N ILE A 51 4.92 1.38 -10.74
CA ILE A 51 3.93 2.36 -10.27
C ILE A 51 3.00 2.76 -11.43
N ASP A 52 3.53 2.98 -12.62
CA ASP A 52 2.75 3.31 -13.80
C ASP A 52 1.77 2.19 -14.18
N ALA A 53 2.24 0.95 -14.14
CA ALA A 53 1.42 -0.22 -14.47
C ALA A 53 0.26 -0.41 -13.48
N ILE A 54 0.53 -0.33 -12.17
CA ILE A 54 -0.53 -0.58 -11.19
C ILE A 54 -1.56 0.55 -11.16
N LEU A 55 -1.15 1.80 -11.34
CA LEU A 55 -2.10 2.90 -11.46
C LEU A 55 -2.94 2.78 -12.73
N GLY A 56 -2.32 2.48 -13.87
CA GLY A 56 -3.04 2.20 -15.10
C GLY A 56 -4.07 1.08 -14.94
N ALA A 57 -3.69 -0.02 -14.28
CA ALA A 57 -4.59 -1.13 -14.01
C ALA A 57 -5.75 -0.75 -13.06
N VAL A 58 -5.51 0.09 -12.05
CA VAL A 58 -6.56 0.61 -11.16
C VAL A 58 -7.59 1.44 -11.93
N TYR A 59 -7.15 2.35 -12.80
CA TYR A 59 -8.05 3.14 -13.63
C TYR A 59 -8.81 2.28 -14.65
N ASP A 60 -8.11 1.34 -15.29
CA ASP A 60 -8.68 0.48 -16.32
C ASP A 60 -9.76 -0.45 -15.76
N VAL A 61 -9.52 -1.08 -14.60
CA VAL A 61 -10.41 -2.10 -14.04
C VAL A 61 -11.78 -1.57 -13.63
N ILE A 62 -11.88 -0.28 -13.26
CA ILE A 62 -13.15 0.37 -12.91
C ILE A 62 -13.81 1.01 -14.13
N SER A 63 -13.07 1.18 -15.23
CA SER A 63 -13.53 1.86 -16.43
C SER A 63 -14.19 0.91 -17.42
N GLY A 64 -15.20 1.42 -18.15
CA GLY A 64 -15.86 0.70 -19.23
C GLY A 64 -17.21 1.31 -19.58
N PRO A 65 -17.77 0.97 -20.76
CA PRO A 65 -19.07 1.46 -21.20
C PRO A 65 -20.22 0.88 -20.37
N ALA A 66 -21.38 1.47 -20.50
CA ALA A 66 -22.62 0.97 -19.91
C ALA A 66 -22.92 -0.46 -20.38
N GLY A 67 -23.40 -1.31 -19.47
CA GLY A 67 -23.71 -2.71 -19.70
C GLY A 67 -22.50 -3.66 -19.65
N GLN A 68 -21.28 -3.15 -19.60
CA GLN A 68 -20.09 -3.98 -19.48
C GLN A 68 -19.80 -4.33 -18.03
N ARG A 69 -19.66 -5.63 -17.75
CA ARG A 69 -19.18 -6.11 -16.44
C ARG A 69 -17.72 -5.74 -16.24
N ARG A 70 -17.36 -5.44 -14.99
CA ARG A 70 -15.97 -5.17 -14.61
C ARG A 70 -15.28 -6.45 -14.15
N ASP A 71 -13.98 -6.54 -14.33
CA ASP A 71 -13.18 -7.65 -13.78
C ASP A 71 -12.82 -7.37 -12.31
N TRP A 72 -13.77 -7.69 -11.43
CA TRP A 72 -13.58 -7.49 -10.00
C TRP A 72 -12.50 -8.40 -9.41
N ASN A 73 -12.19 -9.54 -10.03
CA ASN A 73 -11.06 -10.38 -9.60
C ASN A 73 -9.73 -9.71 -9.92
N ARG A 74 -9.61 -9.10 -11.10
CA ARG A 74 -8.46 -8.28 -11.43
C ARG A 74 -8.32 -7.12 -10.44
N MET A 75 -9.40 -6.43 -10.09
CA MET A 75 -9.36 -5.38 -9.06
C MET A 75 -8.81 -5.92 -7.75
N ARG A 76 -9.37 -7.01 -7.20
CA ARG A 76 -8.93 -7.62 -5.94
C ARG A 76 -7.42 -7.94 -5.96
N SER A 77 -6.91 -8.37 -7.10
CA SER A 77 -5.50 -8.74 -7.24
C SER A 77 -4.52 -7.58 -7.15
N LEU A 78 -4.97 -6.33 -7.32
CA LEU A 78 -4.13 -5.12 -7.24
C LEU A 78 -3.90 -4.65 -5.80
N PHE A 79 -4.78 -5.03 -4.87
CA PHE A 79 -4.85 -4.47 -3.52
C PHE A 79 -4.33 -5.44 -2.47
N THR A 80 -3.76 -4.89 -1.38
CA THR A 80 -3.47 -5.68 -0.18
C THR A 80 -4.76 -6.16 0.48
N ALA A 81 -4.71 -7.25 1.23
CA ALA A 81 -5.90 -7.86 1.88
C ALA A 81 -6.69 -6.88 2.77
N ASN A 82 -5.98 -5.94 3.42
CA ASN A 82 -6.58 -4.96 4.32
C ASN A 82 -6.66 -3.55 3.71
N ALA A 83 -6.59 -3.44 2.39
CA ALA A 83 -6.63 -2.15 1.70
C ALA A 83 -7.89 -1.35 2.06
N ARG A 84 -7.75 -0.01 2.08
CA ARG A 84 -8.84 0.91 2.36
C ARG A 84 -9.10 1.84 1.19
N LEU A 85 -10.37 1.95 0.85
CA LEU A 85 -10.88 2.88 -0.14
C LEU A 85 -11.72 3.93 0.58
N MET A 86 -11.32 5.21 0.44
CA MET A 86 -11.78 6.27 1.34
C MET A 86 -12.28 7.49 0.57
N PRO A 87 -13.54 7.50 0.12
CA PRO A 87 -14.14 8.70 -0.48
C PRO A 87 -14.36 9.80 0.56
N LYS A 88 -13.84 11.00 0.28
CA LYS A 88 -14.17 12.23 1.00
C LYS A 88 -15.26 12.98 0.23
N GLY A 89 -16.44 12.98 0.76
CA GLY A 89 -17.59 13.74 0.24
C GLY A 89 -18.09 14.80 1.22
N ALA A 90 -19.23 15.43 0.88
CA ALA A 90 -19.88 16.45 1.72
C ALA A 90 -20.23 15.91 3.12
N ALA A 91 -20.70 14.66 3.21
CA ALA A 91 -21.04 14.01 4.47
C ALA A 91 -19.83 13.56 5.32
N GLY A 92 -18.60 13.84 4.88
CA GLY A 92 -17.37 13.46 5.58
C GLY A 92 -16.53 12.42 4.86
N LEU A 93 -15.55 11.87 5.56
CA LEU A 93 -14.70 10.76 5.10
C LEU A 93 -15.42 9.43 5.41
N ARG A 94 -15.57 8.59 4.39
CA ARG A 94 -15.99 7.19 4.55
C ARG A 94 -14.79 6.28 4.34
N SER A 95 -14.83 5.07 4.86
CA SER A 95 -13.78 4.07 4.67
C SER A 95 -14.41 2.70 4.50
N GLY A 96 -13.98 1.97 3.48
CA GLY A 96 -14.42 0.60 3.19
C GLY A 96 -13.27 -0.25 2.67
N SER A 97 -13.50 -1.54 2.59
CA SER A 97 -12.66 -2.52 1.91
C SER A 97 -12.84 -2.44 0.39
N VAL A 98 -12.06 -3.22 -0.36
CA VAL A 98 -12.28 -3.43 -1.81
C VAL A 98 -13.67 -4.02 -2.06
N GLU A 99 -14.12 -4.97 -1.22
CA GLU A 99 -15.45 -5.58 -1.35
C GLU A 99 -16.59 -4.59 -1.09
N ASP A 100 -16.42 -3.70 -0.10
CA ASP A 100 -17.40 -2.64 0.16
C ASP A 100 -17.52 -1.69 -1.05
N TYR A 101 -16.39 -1.36 -1.69
CA TYR A 101 -16.39 -0.54 -2.91
C TYR A 101 -17.09 -1.25 -4.07
N ILE A 102 -16.77 -2.51 -4.32
CA ILE A 102 -17.38 -3.32 -5.39
C ILE A 102 -18.90 -3.40 -5.18
N THR A 103 -19.35 -3.67 -3.95
CA THR A 103 -20.77 -3.79 -3.60
C THR A 103 -21.49 -2.45 -3.76
N ALA A 104 -20.89 -1.35 -3.30
CA ALA A 104 -21.54 -0.04 -3.30
C ALA A 104 -21.52 0.64 -4.67
N SER A 105 -20.43 0.49 -5.43
CA SER A 105 -20.21 1.25 -6.68
C SER A 105 -20.38 0.39 -7.94
N GLY A 106 -20.05 -0.90 -7.87
CA GLY A 106 -20.04 -1.80 -9.02
C GLY A 106 -21.32 -1.77 -9.87
N PRO A 107 -22.51 -1.92 -9.29
CA PRO A 107 -23.75 -1.91 -10.07
C PRO A 107 -23.95 -0.62 -10.87
N GLN A 108 -23.62 0.54 -10.29
CA GLN A 108 -23.77 1.82 -10.98
C GLN A 108 -22.72 2.04 -12.08
N LEU A 109 -21.45 1.62 -11.82
CA LEU A 109 -20.39 1.69 -12.82
C LEU A 109 -20.72 0.84 -14.05
N GLU A 110 -21.31 -0.34 -13.83
CA GLU A 110 -21.71 -1.24 -14.91
C GLU A 110 -22.96 -0.74 -15.64
N GLN A 111 -23.95 -0.26 -14.91
CA GLN A 111 -25.22 0.19 -15.49
C GLN A 111 -25.08 1.47 -16.31
N ASN A 112 -24.37 2.47 -15.78
CA ASN A 112 -24.34 3.81 -16.36
C ASN A 112 -23.13 4.03 -17.28
N GLY A 113 -22.15 3.13 -17.25
CA GLY A 113 -20.83 3.36 -17.80
C GLY A 113 -20.03 4.35 -16.91
N PHE A 114 -18.75 4.11 -16.83
CA PHE A 114 -17.82 4.97 -16.10
C PHE A 114 -16.44 4.80 -16.71
N ILE A 115 -15.85 5.89 -17.13
CA ILE A 115 -14.52 5.90 -17.71
C ILE A 115 -13.72 6.96 -16.97
N GLU A 116 -12.80 6.50 -16.13
CA GLU A 116 -11.90 7.35 -15.38
C GLU A 116 -10.50 7.25 -15.97
N ARG A 117 -9.86 8.38 -16.15
CA ARG A 117 -8.47 8.42 -16.61
C ARG A 117 -7.65 9.39 -15.79
N GLU A 118 -6.39 9.06 -15.64
CA GLU A 118 -5.42 9.96 -15.07
C GLU A 118 -5.11 11.10 -16.02
N MET A 119 -5.06 12.32 -15.51
CA MET A 119 -4.66 13.52 -16.23
C MET A 119 -3.20 13.88 -15.95
N ALA A 120 -2.81 13.79 -14.68
CA ALA A 120 -1.49 14.16 -14.20
C ALA A 120 -1.21 13.44 -12.87
N ARG A 121 0.06 13.29 -12.51
CA ARG A 121 0.44 12.73 -11.21
C ARG A 121 1.69 13.36 -10.64
N ARG A 122 1.81 13.26 -9.31
CA ARG A 122 3.04 13.45 -8.55
C ARG A 122 3.33 12.19 -7.78
N VAL A 123 4.57 11.74 -7.83
CA VAL A 123 5.03 10.50 -7.18
C VAL A 123 6.15 10.86 -6.22
N GLU A 124 6.00 10.41 -4.98
CA GLU A 124 7.06 10.42 -3.97
C GLU A 124 7.34 8.96 -3.62
N GLN A 125 8.61 8.55 -3.75
CA GLN A 125 9.01 7.16 -3.51
C GLN A 125 10.25 7.12 -2.62
N TYR A 126 10.22 6.23 -1.64
CA TYR A 126 11.40 5.86 -0.86
C TYR A 126 11.47 4.33 -0.73
N GLY A 127 12.49 3.73 -1.37
CA GLY A 127 12.64 2.27 -1.39
C GLY A 127 11.39 1.57 -1.94
N ASP A 128 10.77 0.76 -1.10
CA ASP A 128 9.60 -0.05 -1.44
C ASP A 128 8.25 0.61 -1.08
N ILE A 129 8.24 1.86 -0.66
CA ILE A 129 6.99 2.61 -0.41
C ILE A 129 6.87 3.78 -1.37
N ALA A 130 5.64 4.05 -1.82
CA ALA A 130 5.36 5.21 -2.66
C ALA A 130 4.01 5.84 -2.31
N HIS A 131 3.95 7.17 -2.48
CA HIS A 131 2.74 7.96 -2.45
C HIS A 131 2.52 8.57 -3.83
N VAL A 132 1.30 8.47 -4.34
CA VAL A 132 0.94 9.06 -5.63
C VAL A 132 -0.28 9.96 -5.44
N PHE A 133 -0.12 11.23 -5.80
CA PHE A 133 -1.21 12.19 -5.93
C PHE A 133 -1.59 12.23 -7.41
N SER A 134 -2.67 11.55 -7.78
CA SER A 134 -3.10 11.33 -9.15
C SER A 134 -4.37 12.11 -9.43
N THR A 135 -4.28 13.10 -10.32
CA THR A 135 -5.43 13.89 -10.78
C THR A 135 -6.17 13.10 -11.84
N TYR A 136 -7.48 12.97 -11.67
CA TYR A 136 -8.33 12.22 -12.58
C TYR A 136 -9.45 13.08 -13.18
N GLU A 137 -9.98 12.60 -14.30
CA GLU A 137 -11.29 13.00 -14.82
C GLU A 137 -12.13 11.76 -15.13
N ALA A 138 -13.45 11.89 -14.99
CA ALA A 138 -14.39 10.82 -15.28
C ALA A 138 -15.50 11.24 -16.24
N ARG A 139 -15.93 10.27 -17.07
CA ARG A 139 -16.96 10.38 -18.11
C ARG A 139 -17.86 9.14 -18.04
N ASN A 140 -19.11 9.25 -18.48
CA ASN A 140 -19.98 8.07 -18.60
C ASN A 140 -19.72 7.25 -19.88
N ARG A 141 -19.08 7.86 -20.89
CA ARG A 141 -18.67 7.23 -22.15
C ARG A 141 -17.42 7.93 -22.69
N ALA A 142 -16.66 7.24 -23.55
CA ALA A 142 -15.34 7.70 -24.01
C ALA A 142 -15.37 9.08 -24.69
N ASP A 143 -16.41 9.36 -25.47
CA ASP A 143 -16.63 10.62 -26.18
C ASP A 143 -17.55 11.61 -25.45
N GLY A 144 -17.97 11.25 -24.21
CA GLY A 144 -18.88 12.07 -23.41
C GLY A 144 -18.18 13.24 -22.72
N PRO A 145 -18.98 14.20 -22.19
CA PRO A 145 -18.42 15.28 -21.39
C PRO A 145 -17.83 14.78 -20.08
N VAL A 146 -16.80 15.48 -19.59
CA VAL A 146 -16.29 15.27 -18.24
C VAL A 146 -17.37 15.71 -17.25
N PHE A 147 -17.79 14.80 -16.37
CA PHE A 147 -18.78 15.12 -15.33
C PHE A 147 -18.15 15.24 -13.95
N MET A 148 -16.94 14.72 -13.77
CA MET A 148 -16.23 14.77 -12.50
C MET A 148 -14.71 14.83 -12.71
N ARG A 149 -14.04 15.61 -11.88
CA ARG A 149 -12.58 15.61 -11.71
C ARG A 149 -12.25 15.55 -10.24
N GLY A 150 -11.03 15.20 -9.91
CA GLY A 150 -10.58 15.16 -8.53
C GLY A 150 -9.15 14.65 -8.40
N ILE A 151 -8.78 14.32 -7.17
CA ILE A 151 -7.47 13.74 -6.86
C ILE A 151 -7.66 12.44 -6.10
N ASN A 152 -6.94 11.42 -6.53
CA ASN A 152 -6.71 10.17 -5.83
C ASN A 152 -5.36 10.26 -5.10
N SER A 153 -5.35 10.13 -3.78
CA SER A 153 -4.16 9.95 -2.94
C SER A 153 -3.96 8.46 -2.74
N VAL A 154 -2.96 7.89 -3.40
CA VAL A 154 -2.72 6.44 -3.46
C VAL A 154 -1.47 6.11 -2.66
N GLN A 155 -1.56 5.15 -1.74
CA GLN A 155 -0.42 4.58 -1.04
C GLN A 155 -0.08 3.22 -1.64
N LEU A 156 1.18 3.05 -1.99
CA LEU A 156 1.70 1.84 -2.64
C LEU A 156 2.82 1.23 -1.81
N VAL A 157 2.93 -0.10 -1.87
CA VAL A 157 4.08 -0.84 -1.34
C VAL A 157 4.56 -1.85 -2.38
N ARG A 158 5.88 -1.99 -2.51
CA ARG A 158 6.51 -3.05 -3.30
C ARG A 158 6.88 -4.20 -2.38
N HIS A 159 6.38 -5.40 -2.69
CA HIS A 159 6.69 -6.62 -1.94
C HIS A 159 6.71 -7.82 -2.89
N GLN A 160 7.65 -8.74 -2.70
CA GLN A 160 7.82 -9.94 -3.54
C GLN A 160 7.88 -9.64 -5.04
N GLY A 161 8.62 -8.57 -5.40
CA GLY A 161 8.86 -8.20 -6.80
C GLY A 161 7.70 -7.48 -7.50
N ARG A 162 6.58 -7.16 -6.80
CA ARG A 162 5.42 -6.47 -7.37
C ARG A 162 4.96 -5.30 -6.53
N TRP A 163 4.23 -4.36 -7.14
CA TRP A 163 3.53 -3.29 -6.45
C TRP A 163 2.14 -3.72 -5.99
N TRP A 164 1.68 -3.11 -4.89
CA TRP A 164 0.38 -3.31 -4.25
C TRP A 164 -0.21 -1.98 -3.86
N VAL A 165 -1.53 -1.83 -4.03
CA VAL A 165 -2.27 -0.70 -3.48
C VAL A 165 -2.63 -1.00 -2.03
N VAL A 166 -2.18 -0.12 -1.12
CA VAL A 166 -2.47 -0.20 0.32
C VAL A 166 -3.73 0.59 0.66
N SER A 167 -3.87 1.77 0.07
CA SER A 167 -5.07 2.59 0.23
C SER A 167 -5.23 3.58 -0.91
N ILE A 168 -6.47 3.97 -1.15
CA ILE A 168 -6.82 5.12 -2.00
C ILE A 168 -7.78 6.00 -1.22
N MET A 169 -7.41 7.26 -1.03
CA MET A 169 -8.32 8.32 -0.58
C MET A 169 -8.55 9.27 -1.73
N TRP A 170 -9.80 9.66 -1.98
CA TRP A 170 -10.08 10.60 -3.05
C TRP A 170 -11.10 11.66 -2.67
N GLN A 171 -10.97 12.80 -3.32
CA GLN A 171 -11.91 13.89 -3.24
C GLN A 171 -12.16 14.47 -4.63
N ALA A 172 -13.43 14.62 -4.96
CA ALA A 172 -13.83 15.30 -6.18
C ALA A 172 -13.64 16.82 -6.05
N GLU A 173 -13.34 17.45 -7.17
CA GLU A 173 -13.35 18.91 -7.31
C GLU A 173 -14.74 19.48 -7.04
N THR A 174 -14.78 20.60 -6.37
CA THR A 174 -16.00 21.40 -6.16
C THR A 174 -15.70 22.88 -6.36
N PRO A 175 -16.72 23.76 -6.51
CA PRO A 175 -16.46 25.20 -6.56
C PRO A 175 -15.70 25.76 -5.34
N GLN A 176 -15.83 25.11 -4.17
CA GLN A 176 -15.15 25.48 -2.95
C GLN A 176 -13.76 24.85 -2.80
N THR A 177 -13.48 23.84 -3.61
CA THR A 177 -12.20 23.11 -3.62
C THR A 177 -11.81 22.84 -5.07
N PRO A 178 -11.43 23.88 -5.83
CA PRO A 178 -11.00 23.73 -7.22
C PRO A 178 -9.64 23.04 -7.29
N LEU A 179 -9.38 22.31 -8.37
CA LEU A 179 -8.08 21.69 -8.61
C LEU A 179 -7.00 22.77 -8.80
N PRO A 180 -5.94 22.80 -7.96
CA PRO A 180 -4.82 23.71 -8.16
C PRO A 180 -4.11 23.46 -9.49
N ALA A 181 -3.68 24.51 -10.17
CA ALA A 181 -3.07 24.42 -11.50
C ALA A 181 -1.86 23.46 -11.54
N HIS A 182 -1.07 23.41 -10.47
CA HIS A 182 0.10 22.53 -10.40
C HIS A 182 -0.24 21.02 -10.34
N TYR A 183 -1.51 20.65 -10.11
CA TYR A 183 -1.98 19.27 -10.22
C TYR A 183 -2.62 18.94 -11.56
N LEU A 184 -2.72 19.90 -12.49
CA LEU A 184 -3.26 19.67 -13.83
C LEU A 184 -2.20 19.25 -14.85
N SER A 185 -0.93 19.27 -14.46
CA SER A 185 0.20 18.81 -15.28
C SER A 185 1.16 17.99 -14.46
N SER A 186 1.71 16.93 -15.03
CA SER A 186 2.81 16.19 -14.38
C SER A 186 4.07 17.06 -14.34
N PRO A 187 4.93 16.92 -13.31
CA PRO A 187 6.24 17.56 -13.31
C PRO A 187 7.04 17.16 -14.56
N ALA A 188 7.85 18.09 -15.06
CA ALA A 188 8.81 17.76 -16.12
C ALA A 188 9.78 16.68 -15.63
N LEU A 189 10.21 15.80 -16.57
CA LEU A 189 11.24 14.80 -16.26
C LEU A 189 12.53 15.53 -15.87
N GLY A 190 12.83 15.61 -14.59
CA GLY A 190 13.99 16.34 -14.04
C GLY A 190 13.74 17.00 -12.69
N GLU A 191 12.48 17.24 -12.32
CA GLU A 191 12.11 17.83 -11.01
C GLU A 191 11.79 16.78 -9.93
N ARG A 192 12.32 15.58 -10.08
CA ARG A 192 12.24 14.54 -9.04
C ARG A 192 13.38 14.75 -8.06
N GLY A 193 13.07 15.39 -6.92
CA GLY A 193 13.94 15.57 -5.79
C GLY A 193 14.25 14.28 -5.03
#